data_3cc2a055391c0c4c89d6e3c447d785bc
#
_entry.id   3cc2a055391c0c4c89d6e3c447d785bc
#
_cell.length_a   1.000
_cell.length_b   1.000
_cell.length_c   1.000
_cell.angle_alpha   90.00
_cell.angle_beta   90.00
_cell.angle_gamma   90.00
#
_symmetry.space_group_name_H-M   'P 1'
#
loop_
_entity.id
_entity.type
_entity.pdbx_description
1 polymer ?
#
loop_
_entity_poly.entity_id
_entity_poly.type
_entity_poly.pdbx_seq_one_letter_code
_entity_poly.pdbx_strand_id
1 'polypeptide(L)'
;MEKGYLVLQDGRVFEGIRFGAPADTVGELVFTTGMCGYIETLTDPSYAGQIVMQTYPLIGNYGMNRQDQESDRVWAKGYIVREACTTPSNFRSEETLDTFLKEQGVPGLWGVDTRELTRIIREHGVMNATICDEVPADLKPVETYAVVGVVEAVTCKEPTVHPAVGEEMFKVSLLDYGAKNNIIRELQKRGCTVTVLPATTSAEDILTSDPDGVMLSNGPGDPAENVYQIEQIKKLLGKVPMFGICLGHQLTALAAGGKTYKLKYGHRGVNQPVRDVNGVRTFITSQNHGYAVDSDSIQTGRLSFANANDGTCEGIDYPDLKAFTVQFHPEACTGPKDTSFLFDRFVDLMKGGEL
;
A
#
# COMPACT_ATOMS: atom_id res chain seq x y z
N MET A 1 10.57 -20.89 24.08
CA MET A 1 10.49 -20.08 22.85
C MET A 1 11.14 -20.90 21.76
N GLU A 2 10.43 -21.15 20.69
CA GLU A 2 10.88 -21.99 19.59
C GLU A 2 11.80 -21.21 18.67
N LYS A 3 12.89 -21.84 18.24
CA LYS A 3 13.79 -21.27 17.25
C LYS A 3 13.14 -21.32 15.86
N GLY A 4 13.50 -20.36 15.02
CA GLY A 4 13.13 -20.35 13.63
C GLY A 4 14.18 -19.63 12.81
N TYR A 5 14.04 -19.72 11.50
CA TYR A 5 15.01 -19.20 10.57
C TYR A 5 14.33 -18.32 9.52
N LEU A 6 15.01 -17.23 9.15
CA LEU A 6 14.78 -16.54 7.89
C LEU A 6 15.86 -16.98 6.93
N VAL A 7 15.48 -17.57 5.81
CA VAL A 7 16.39 -17.99 4.77
C VAL A 7 16.14 -17.17 3.52
N LEU A 8 17.17 -16.44 3.04
CA LEU A 8 17.08 -15.65 1.81
C LEU A 8 17.28 -16.55 0.59
N GLN A 9 16.80 -16.10 -0.55
CA GLN A 9 16.93 -16.81 -1.84
C GLN A 9 18.38 -17.12 -2.24
N ASP A 10 19.35 -16.40 -1.70
CA ASP A 10 20.79 -16.61 -1.96
C ASP A 10 21.47 -17.54 -0.93
N GLY A 11 20.69 -18.17 -0.04
CA GLY A 11 21.16 -19.13 0.94
C GLY A 11 21.64 -18.54 2.27
N ARG A 12 21.61 -17.23 2.45
CA ARG A 12 21.92 -16.61 3.74
C ARG A 12 20.85 -16.95 4.76
N VAL A 13 21.25 -17.31 5.98
CA VAL A 13 20.37 -17.76 7.07
C VAL A 13 20.51 -16.83 8.26
N PHE A 14 19.36 -16.41 8.80
CA PHE A 14 19.26 -15.61 10.02
C PHE A 14 18.45 -16.39 11.04
N GLU A 15 19.02 -16.67 12.19
CA GLU A 15 18.34 -17.32 13.32
C GLU A 15 17.52 -16.28 14.10
N GLY A 16 16.34 -16.67 14.57
CA GLY A 16 15.47 -15.87 15.42
C GLY A 16 14.58 -16.74 16.28
N ILE A 17 13.58 -16.12 16.89
CA ILE A 17 12.60 -16.77 17.74
C ILE A 17 11.24 -16.63 17.06
N ARG A 18 10.51 -17.75 16.97
CA ARG A 18 9.17 -17.79 16.37
C ARG A 18 8.15 -17.08 17.26
N PHE A 19 7.23 -16.38 16.63
CA PHE A 19 6.01 -15.85 17.21
C PHE A 19 4.91 -15.81 16.14
N GLY A 20 3.69 -15.48 16.52
CA GLY A 20 2.55 -15.60 15.60
C GLY A 20 2.21 -17.07 15.29
N ALA A 21 1.72 -17.35 14.11
CA ALA A 21 1.28 -18.69 13.72
C ALA A 21 2.46 -19.67 13.56
N PRO A 22 2.29 -20.93 13.98
CA PRO A 22 3.29 -21.98 13.78
C PRO A 22 3.23 -22.54 12.34
N ALA A 23 3.57 -21.71 11.37
CA ALA A 23 3.52 -22.04 9.95
C ALA A 23 4.77 -21.52 9.24
N ASP A 24 5.21 -22.23 8.22
CA ASP A 24 6.24 -21.76 7.30
C ASP A 24 5.63 -20.90 6.20
N THR A 25 6.38 -19.96 5.68
CA THR A 25 5.90 -19.08 4.61
C THR A 25 7.03 -18.63 3.67
N VAL A 26 6.68 -18.40 2.41
CA VAL A 26 7.57 -17.79 1.42
C VAL A 26 6.96 -16.46 0.97
N GLY A 27 7.79 -15.45 0.77
CA GLY A 27 7.36 -14.14 0.28
C GLY A 27 8.52 -13.26 -0.19
N GLU A 28 8.21 -12.17 -0.89
CA GLU A 28 9.18 -11.13 -1.19
C GLU A 28 9.50 -10.34 0.08
N LEU A 29 10.76 -10.36 0.53
CA LEU A 29 11.19 -9.67 1.75
C LEU A 29 11.35 -8.17 1.48
N VAL A 30 10.56 -7.38 2.21
CA VAL A 30 10.59 -5.92 2.16
C VAL A 30 10.77 -5.33 3.56
N PHE A 31 11.23 -4.09 3.66
CA PHE A 31 11.35 -3.43 4.95
C PHE A 31 10.61 -2.09 4.97
N THR A 32 10.10 -1.71 6.14
CA THR A 32 9.54 -0.39 6.41
C THR A 32 10.27 0.28 7.57
N THR A 33 10.39 1.61 7.49
CA THR A 33 11.15 2.42 8.48
C THR A 33 10.26 3.13 9.50
N GLY A 34 8.95 2.90 9.47
CA GLY A 34 8.02 3.51 10.43
C GLY A 34 8.31 3.11 11.87
N MET A 35 8.25 4.08 12.79
CA MET A 35 8.40 3.83 14.24
C MET A 35 7.11 3.35 14.90
N CYS A 36 5.98 3.60 14.26
CA CYS A 36 4.63 3.23 14.68
C CYS A 36 3.84 2.77 13.45
N GLY A 37 2.58 2.37 13.64
CA GLY A 37 1.71 1.98 12.53
C GLY A 37 1.90 0.54 12.10
N TYR A 38 2.33 -0.33 12.99
CA TYR A 38 2.47 -1.74 12.64
C TYR A 38 1.10 -2.43 12.45
N ILE A 39 0.04 -1.94 13.06
CA ILE A 39 -1.34 -2.44 12.84
C ILE A 39 -1.75 -2.15 11.40
N GLU A 40 -1.60 -0.90 10.98
CA GLU A 40 -1.90 -0.43 9.64
C GLU A 40 -1.02 -1.13 8.60
N THR A 41 0.28 -1.29 8.88
CA THR A 41 1.22 -2.02 8.02
C THR A 41 0.77 -3.47 7.79
N LEU A 42 0.41 -4.19 8.85
CA LEU A 42 0.01 -5.60 8.76
C LEU A 42 -1.31 -5.78 7.99
N THR A 43 -2.23 -4.84 8.15
CA THR A 43 -3.57 -4.90 7.54
C THR A 43 -3.68 -4.13 6.21
N ASP A 44 -2.59 -3.55 5.70
CA ASP A 44 -2.52 -2.92 4.37
C ASP A 44 -2.46 -3.98 3.28
N PRO A 45 -3.49 -4.07 2.40
CA PRO A 45 -3.50 -5.05 1.29
C PRO A 45 -2.31 -4.92 0.34
N SER A 46 -1.66 -3.75 0.29
CA SER A 46 -0.47 -3.54 -0.55
C SER A 46 0.72 -4.43 -0.17
N TYR A 47 0.70 -5.06 1.01
CA TYR A 47 1.71 -6.04 1.42
C TYR A 47 1.36 -7.49 1.04
N ALA A 48 0.29 -7.74 0.29
CA ALA A 48 -0.05 -9.09 -0.15
C ALA A 48 1.12 -9.74 -0.93
N GLY A 49 1.49 -10.97 -0.53
CA GLY A 49 2.64 -11.68 -1.12
C GLY A 49 3.99 -11.35 -0.50
N GLN A 50 4.09 -10.42 0.44
CA GLN A 50 5.35 -9.96 1.01
C GLN A 50 5.56 -10.39 2.46
N ILE A 51 6.82 -10.68 2.84
CA ILE A 51 7.28 -10.76 4.22
C ILE A 51 7.76 -9.36 4.62
N VAL A 52 7.14 -8.77 5.63
CA VAL A 52 7.41 -7.41 6.05
C VAL A 52 8.37 -7.38 7.23
N MET A 53 9.48 -6.67 7.09
CA MET A 53 10.42 -6.41 8.16
C MET A 53 10.26 -4.98 8.69
N GLN A 54 10.01 -4.84 9.99
CA GLN A 54 9.98 -3.54 10.64
C GLN A 54 11.39 -3.21 11.16
N THR A 55 11.95 -2.07 10.73
CA THR A 55 13.33 -1.71 11.13
C THR A 55 13.41 -1.06 12.50
N TYR A 56 12.30 -0.50 12.99
CA TYR A 56 12.25 0.04 14.34
C TYR A 56 12.44 -1.08 15.37
N PRO A 57 13.30 -0.87 16.40
CA PRO A 57 13.77 -1.97 17.25
C PRO A 57 12.66 -2.69 18.02
N LEU A 58 11.72 -1.97 18.62
CA LEU A 58 10.66 -2.52 19.48
C LEU A 58 9.30 -2.37 18.81
N ILE A 59 8.64 -3.49 18.54
CA ILE A 59 7.30 -3.54 17.89
C ILE A 59 6.31 -4.26 18.82
N GLY A 60 5.04 -3.84 18.77
CA GLY A 60 3.97 -4.38 19.60
C GLY A 60 3.74 -3.65 20.93
N ASN A 61 4.50 -2.58 21.20
CA ASN A 61 4.50 -1.87 22.48
C ASN A 61 3.18 -1.20 22.87
N TYR A 62 2.31 -0.86 21.92
CA TYR A 62 0.97 -0.32 22.20
C TYR A 62 -0.15 -1.35 21.94
N GLY A 63 0.20 -2.63 21.69
CA GLY A 63 -0.77 -3.70 21.43
C GLY A 63 -1.45 -3.58 20.07
N MET A 64 -2.48 -4.40 19.88
CA MET A 64 -3.33 -4.39 18.70
C MET A 64 -4.69 -3.81 19.04
N ASN A 65 -5.34 -3.14 18.10
CA ASN A 65 -6.74 -2.72 18.19
C ASN A 65 -7.38 -2.73 16.79
N ARG A 66 -8.68 -3.00 16.74
CA ARG A 66 -9.40 -3.15 15.47
C ARG A 66 -9.73 -1.83 14.77
N GLN A 67 -9.73 -0.72 15.49
CA GLN A 67 -10.09 0.59 14.91
C GLN A 67 -9.01 1.13 13.98
N ASP A 68 -7.74 0.78 14.22
CA ASP A 68 -6.60 1.24 13.42
C ASP A 68 -6.29 0.32 12.22
N GLN A 69 -7.07 -0.75 12.02
CA GLN A 69 -6.92 -1.63 10.88
C GLN A 69 -7.33 -0.94 9.58
N GLU A 70 -6.54 -1.17 8.53
CA GLU A 70 -6.79 -0.68 7.17
C GLU A 70 -7.63 -1.64 6.32
N SER A 71 -7.80 -2.88 6.79
CA SER A 71 -8.68 -3.89 6.22
C SER A 71 -9.06 -4.92 7.29
N ASP A 72 -9.84 -5.93 6.93
CA ASP A 72 -10.39 -6.94 7.83
C ASP A 72 -9.41 -8.02 8.29
N ARG A 73 -8.20 -8.09 7.71
CA ARG A 73 -7.20 -9.12 8.01
C ARG A 73 -5.76 -8.68 7.74
N VAL A 74 -4.81 -9.52 8.17
CA VAL A 74 -3.39 -9.38 7.80
C VAL A 74 -3.17 -9.91 6.38
N TRP A 75 -2.52 -9.09 5.55
CA TRP A 75 -2.15 -9.44 4.17
C TRP A 75 -0.70 -9.84 4.01
N ALA A 76 0.16 -9.40 4.92
CA ALA A 76 1.56 -9.82 4.92
C ALA A 76 1.68 -11.33 5.09
N LYS A 77 2.59 -11.97 4.33
CA LYS A 77 2.88 -13.40 4.42
C LYS A 77 3.63 -13.78 5.70
N GLY A 78 4.38 -12.86 6.26
CA GLY A 78 5.13 -13.03 7.49
C GLY A 78 5.62 -11.70 8.03
N TYR A 79 6.03 -11.68 9.29
CA TYR A 79 6.45 -10.46 9.96
C TYR A 79 7.77 -10.64 10.70
N ILE A 80 8.72 -9.72 10.47
CA ILE A 80 10.04 -9.77 11.06
C ILE A 80 10.31 -8.51 11.87
N VAL A 81 10.74 -8.68 13.11
CA VAL A 81 11.06 -7.58 14.03
C VAL A 81 12.36 -7.86 14.79
N ARG A 82 13.02 -6.81 15.25
CA ARG A 82 14.19 -6.95 16.12
C ARG A 82 13.80 -7.42 17.51
N GLU A 83 12.76 -6.81 18.08
CA GLU A 83 12.23 -7.11 19.41
C GLU A 83 10.70 -7.05 19.38
N ALA A 84 10.03 -8.11 19.84
CA ALA A 84 8.59 -8.16 19.98
C ALA A 84 8.20 -7.88 21.44
N CYS A 85 7.33 -6.89 21.63
CA CYS A 85 6.79 -6.55 22.94
C CYS A 85 5.76 -7.62 23.36
N THR A 86 6.02 -8.28 24.48
CA THR A 86 5.12 -9.30 25.04
C THR A 86 4.11 -8.74 26.04
N THR A 87 4.32 -7.50 26.50
CA THR A 87 3.50 -6.84 27.52
C THR A 87 3.19 -5.42 27.07
N PRO A 88 2.24 -5.24 26.13
CA PRO A 88 1.88 -3.92 25.61
C PRO A 88 1.30 -3.03 26.70
N SER A 89 1.53 -1.72 26.59
CA SER A 89 1.01 -0.72 27.54
C SER A 89 0.36 0.43 26.78
N ASN A 90 -0.94 0.31 26.52
CA ASN A 90 -1.76 1.37 25.94
C ASN A 90 -3.24 1.12 26.32
N PHE A 91 -3.99 2.20 26.58
CA PHE A 91 -5.41 2.09 26.95
C PHE A 91 -6.30 1.54 25.82
N ARG A 92 -5.84 1.58 24.56
CA ARG A 92 -6.54 1.03 23.39
C ARG A 92 -6.08 -0.39 23.04
N SER A 93 -5.17 -0.99 23.81
CA SER A 93 -4.69 -2.34 23.54
C SER A 93 -5.79 -3.37 23.84
N GLU A 94 -6.20 -4.12 22.84
CA GLU A 94 -7.17 -5.21 22.95
C GLU A 94 -6.44 -6.56 23.13
N GLU A 95 -5.28 -6.71 22.46
CA GLU A 95 -4.49 -7.94 22.46
C GLU A 95 -3.02 -7.69 22.15
N THR A 96 -2.19 -8.74 22.25
CA THR A 96 -0.77 -8.66 21.87
C THR A 96 -0.60 -8.90 20.37
N LEU A 97 0.52 -8.43 19.82
CA LEU A 97 0.90 -8.69 18.43
C LEU A 97 1.01 -10.21 18.14
N ASP A 98 1.56 -10.98 19.09
CA ASP A 98 1.69 -12.44 18.97
C ASP A 98 0.32 -13.14 18.87
N THR A 99 -0.64 -12.77 19.72
CA THR A 99 -2.00 -13.31 19.69
C THR A 99 -2.68 -12.98 18.36
N PHE A 100 -2.63 -11.73 17.95
CA PHE A 100 -3.22 -11.28 16.68
C PHE A 100 -2.67 -12.03 15.46
N LEU A 101 -1.35 -12.17 15.35
CA LEU A 101 -0.74 -12.89 14.23
C LEU A 101 -1.09 -14.38 14.25
N LYS A 102 -1.23 -15.01 15.43
CA LYS A 102 -1.71 -16.40 15.57
C LYS A 102 -3.13 -16.56 15.04
N GLU A 103 -4.03 -15.68 15.43
CA GLU A 103 -5.43 -15.68 14.97
C GLU A 103 -5.52 -15.48 13.44
N GLN A 104 -4.64 -14.66 12.87
CA GLN A 104 -4.58 -14.39 11.45
C GLN A 104 -3.82 -15.48 10.65
N GLY A 105 -3.24 -16.46 11.29
CA GLY A 105 -2.46 -17.52 10.63
C GLY A 105 -1.13 -17.04 10.03
N VAL A 106 -0.57 -15.93 10.52
CA VAL A 106 0.63 -15.30 9.98
C VAL A 106 1.84 -15.58 10.87
N PRO A 107 2.91 -16.20 10.34
CA PRO A 107 4.13 -16.46 11.07
C PRO A 107 4.96 -15.18 11.29
N GLY A 108 5.63 -15.12 12.42
CA GLY A 108 6.58 -14.06 12.74
C GLY A 108 7.92 -14.60 13.20
N LEU A 109 8.96 -13.75 13.08
CA LEU A 109 10.30 -14.03 13.59
C LEU A 109 10.86 -12.78 14.27
N TRP A 110 11.32 -12.89 15.51
CA TRP A 110 11.97 -11.81 16.22
C TRP A 110 13.37 -12.20 16.70
N GLY A 111 14.16 -11.22 17.14
CA GLY A 111 15.57 -11.41 17.51
C GLY A 111 16.54 -11.36 16.34
N VAL A 112 16.05 -11.13 15.13
CA VAL A 112 16.84 -11.07 13.89
C VAL A 112 17.57 -9.73 13.79
N ASP A 113 18.75 -9.69 13.17
CA ASP A 113 19.45 -8.45 12.85
C ASP A 113 18.80 -7.72 11.68
N THR A 114 17.76 -6.93 11.99
CA THR A 114 17.02 -6.14 11.00
C THR A 114 17.87 -5.06 10.33
N ARG A 115 18.93 -4.59 10.98
CA ARG A 115 19.86 -3.61 10.41
C ARG A 115 20.72 -4.25 9.32
N GLU A 116 21.26 -5.44 9.57
CA GLU A 116 22.03 -6.19 8.56
C GLU A 116 21.15 -6.54 7.36
N LEU A 117 19.94 -7.08 7.59
CA LEU A 117 18.97 -7.37 6.54
C LEU A 117 18.62 -6.13 5.69
N THR A 118 18.42 -4.98 6.33
CA THR A 118 18.16 -3.72 5.61
C THR A 118 19.32 -3.35 4.70
N ARG A 119 20.57 -3.52 5.15
CA ARG A 119 21.76 -3.26 4.32
C ARG A 119 21.81 -4.18 3.13
N ILE A 120 21.56 -5.48 3.33
CA ILE A 120 21.51 -6.48 2.27
C ILE A 120 20.48 -6.11 1.20
N ILE A 121 19.24 -5.79 1.61
CA ILE A 121 18.17 -5.41 0.67
C ILE A 121 18.53 -4.12 -0.09
N ARG A 122 19.14 -3.15 0.57
CA ARG A 122 19.57 -1.91 -0.09
C ARG A 122 20.69 -2.14 -1.10
N GLU A 123 21.59 -3.07 -0.83
CA GLU A 123 22.73 -3.40 -1.69
C GLU A 123 22.32 -4.30 -2.87
N HIS A 124 21.45 -5.28 -2.65
CA HIS A 124 21.08 -6.28 -3.66
C HIS A 124 19.71 -6.07 -4.30
N GLY A 125 18.87 -5.25 -3.72
CA GLY A 125 17.46 -5.09 -4.08
C GLY A 125 16.56 -5.95 -3.20
N VAL A 126 15.23 -5.92 -3.45
CA VAL A 126 14.29 -6.82 -2.79
C VAL A 126 14.62 -8.27 -3.16
N MET A 127 14.46 -9.17 -2.19
CA MET A 127 14.81 -10.58 -2.30
C MET A 127 13.65 -11.43 -1.79
N ASN A 128 13.49 -12.61 -2.34
CA ASN A 128 12.58 -13.58 -1.75
C ASN A 128 13.21 -14.21 -0.50
N ALA A 129 12.37 -14.59 0.44
CA ALA A 129 12.78 -15.26 1.66
C ALA A 129 11.71 -16.25 2.14
N THR A 130 12.12 -17.17 3.00
CA THR A 130 11.22 -18.04 3.75
C THR A 130 11.43 -17.87 5.26
N ILE A 131 10.32 -17.89 6.01
CA ILE A 131 10.34 -18.10 7.47
C ILE A 131 10.02 -19.56 7.69
N CYS A 132 10.88 -20.32 8.37
CA CYS A 132 10.76 -21.76 8.54
C CYS A 132 11.31 -22.24 9.90
N ASP A 133 10.91 -23.45 10.31
CA ASP A 133 11.44 -24.11 11.51
C ASP A 133 12.75 -24.82 11.24
N GLU A 134 12.95 -25.32 10.02
CA GLU A 134 14.18 -25.96 9.58
C GLU A 134 14.68 -25.33 8.26
N VAL A 135 15.99 -25.14 8.14
CA VAL A 135 16.58 -24.60 6.90
C VAL A 135 16.33 -25.56 5.76
N PRO A 136 15.61 -25.15 4.69
CA PRO A 136 15.29 -26.07 3.61
C PRO A 136 16.54 -26.46 2.82
N ALA A 137 16.63 -27.75 2.43
CA ALA A 137 17.72 -28.26 1.59
C ALA A 137 17.59 -27.80 0.12
N ASP A 138 16.39 -27.45 -0.34
CA ASP A 138 16.08 -26.93 -1.66
C ASP A 138 15.50 -25.52 -1.55
N LEU A 139 16.19 -24.53 -2.11
CA LEU A 139 15.78 -23.14 -2.13
C LEU A 139 15.00 -22.74 -3.39
N LYS A 140 14.84 -23.65 -4.33
CA LYS A 140 14.14 -23.35 -5.59
C LYS A 140 12.74 -22.74 -5.40
N PRO A 141 11.89 -23.19 -4.43
CA PRO A 141 10.61 -22.53 -4.16
C PRO A 141 10.74 -21.07 -3.70
N VAL A 142 11.82 -20.73 -3.00
CA VAL A 142 12.12 -19.35 -2.57
C VAL A 142 12.65 -18.52 -3.74
N GLU A 143 13.59 -19.08 -4.52
CA GLU A 143 14.20 -18.41 -5.67
C GLU A 143 13.16 -18.05 -6.75
N THR A 144 12.20 -18.95 -6.98
CA THR A 144 11.20 -18.80 -8.05
C THR A 144 9.90 -18.13 -7.60
N TYR A 145 9.80 -17.76 -6.32
CA TYR A 145 8.60 -17.07 -5.82
C TYR A 145 8.38 -15.73 -6.55
N ALA A 146 7.15 -15.47 -6.93
CA ALA A 146 6.75 -14.23 -7.57
C ALA A 146 5.41 -13.73 -7.01
N VAL A 147 5.29 -12.43 -6.83
CA VAL A 147 4.05 -11.76 -6.41
C VAL A 147 3.24 -11.47 -7.66
N VAL A 148 2.30 -12.35 -8.02
CA VAL A 148 1.48 -12.26 -9.24
C VAL A 148 -0.01 -12.44 -8.92
N GLY A 149 -0.89 -11.80 -9.71
CA GLY A 149 -2.35 -11.91 -9.59
C GLY A 149 -2.92 -11.41 -8.26
N VAL A 150 -2.17 -10.59 -7.54
CA VAL A 150 -2.49 -10.21 -6.16
C VAL A 150 -3.65 -9.22 -6.04
N VAL A 151 -3.93 -8.40 -7.07
CA VAL A 151 -5.09 -7.50 -7.09
C VAL A 151 -6.39 -8.29 -7.04
N GLU A 152 -6.49 -9.40 -7.80
CA GLU A 152 -7.67 -10.27 -7.77
C GLU A 152 -7.85 -10.97 -6.40
N ALA A 153 -6.77 -11.18 -5.67
CA ALA A 153 -6.82 -11.81 -4.34
C ALA A 153 -7.27 -10.84 -3.25
N VAL A 154 -7.01 -9.53 -3.39
CA VAL A 154 -7.29 -8.51 -2.36
C VAL A 154 -8.57 -7.72 -2.60
N THR A 155 -9.06 -7.65 -3.84
CA THR A 155 -10.26 -6.88 -4.18
C THR A 155 -11.52 -7.45 -3.52
N CYS A 156 -12.48 -6.60 -3.21
CA CYS A 156 -13.80 -7.02 -2.75
C CYS A 156 -14.50 -7.90 -3.79
N LYS A 157 -15.36 -8.81 -3.32
CA LYS A 157 -16.10 -9.72 -4.22
C LYS A 157 -17.39 -9.11 -4.72
N GLU A 158 -18.01 -8.26 -3.93
CA GLU A 158 -19.29 -7.62 -4.23
C GLU A 158 -19.22 -6.13 -3.88
N PRO A 159 -19.99 -5.29 -4.55
CA PRO A 159 -20.09 -3.87 -4.23
C PRO A 159 -20.58 -3.63 -2.80
N THR A 160 -19.99 -2.67 -2.11
CA THR A 160 -20.43 -2.23 -0.79
C THR A 160 -20.60 -0.72 -0.77
N VAL A 161 -21.63 -0.23 -0.07
CA VAL A 161 -21.92 1.19 0.03
C VAL A 161 -21.59 1.70 1.43
N HIS A 162 -20.80 2.75 1.50
CA HIS A 162 -20.38 3.43 2.71
C HIS A 162 -20.96 4.85 2.70
N PRO A 163 -22.01 5.15 3.50
CA PRO A 163 -22.68 6.44 3.49
C PRO A 163 -21.76 7.57 3.97
N ALA A 164 -22.03 8.77 3.50
CA ALA A 164 -21.35 9.99 3.94
C ALA A 164 -21.50 10.20 5.46
N VAL A 165 -20.50 10.83 6.06
CA VAL A 165 -20.64 11.35 7.44
C VAL A 165 -21.32 12.71 7.35
N GLY A 166 -22.58 12.78 7.79
CA GLY A 166 -23.42 13.98 7.67
C GLY A 166 -24.24 14.00 6.38
N GLU A 167 -24.35 15.19 5.77
CA GLU A 167 -25.10 15.38 4.52
C GLU A 167 -24.34 14.77 3.33
N GLU A 168 -25.06 14.00 2.51
CA GLU A 168 -24.51 13.50 1.24
C GLU A 168 -24.38 14.64 0.24
N MET A 169 -23.16 14.92 -0.19
CA MET A 169 -22.86 15.94 -1.19
C MET A 169 -22.45 15.33 -2.54
N PHE A 170 -21.78 14.17 -2.52
CA PHE A 170 -21.24 13.52 -3.70
C PHE A 170 -21.34 12.00 -3.61
N LYS A 171 -21.43 11.35 -4.78
CA LYS A 171 -21.36 9.90 -4.96
C LYS A 171 -20.03 9.55 -5.59
N VAL A 172 -19.23 8.76 -4.92
CA VAL A 172 -17.90 8.33 -5.40
C VAL A 172 -17.90 6.83 -5.62
N SER A 173 -17.54 6.41 -6.84
CA SER A 173 -17.21 5.03 -7.14
C SER A 173 -15.73 4.78 -6.84
N LEU A 174 -15.42 3.89 -5.88
CA LEU A 174 -14.07 3.52 -5.53
C LEU A 174 -13.75 2.14 -6.12
N LEU A 175 -12.79 2.07 -7.04
CA LEU A 175 -12.28 0.81 -7.55
C LEU A 175 -11.29 0.22 -6.56
N ASP A 176 -11.63 -0.96 -6.05
CA ASP A 176 -10.87 -1.64 -5.00
C ASP A 176 -9.78 -2.53 -5.62
N TYR A 177 -8.56 -2.02 -5.61
CA TYR A 177 -7.35 -2.76 -5.97
C TYR A 177 -6.60 -3.28 -4.74
N GLY A 178 -7.19 -3.15 -3.55
CA GLY A 178 -6.63 -3.37 -2.23
C GLY A 178 -6.76 -2.11 -1.38
N ALA A 179 -7.97 -1.54 -1.35
CA ALA A 179 -8.25 -0.26 -0.72
C ALA A 179 -8.06 -0.29 0.79
N LYS A 180 -7.39 0.73 1.31
CA LYS A 180 -7.34 0.99 2.74
C LYS A 180 -8.62 1.66 3.23
N ASN A 181 -9.08 1.26 4.41
CA ASN A 181 -10.26 1.82 5.04
C ASN A 181 -10.18 3.35 5.21
N ASN A 182 -8.98 3.89 5.39
CA ASN A 182 -8.82 5.33 5.56
C ASN A 182 -9.11 6.13 4.30
N ILE A 183 -8.95 5.58 3.10
CA ILE A 183 -9.40 6.25 1.86
C ILE A 183 -10.91 6.48 1.91
N ILE A 184 -11.66 5.44 2.30
CA ILE A 184 -13.12 5.52 2.44
C ILE A 184 -13.49 6.54 3.53
N ARG A 185 -12.84 6.47 4.69
CA ARG A 185 -13.08 7.40 5.81
C ARG A 185 -12.81 8.86 5.44
N GLU A 186 -11.74 9.14 4.68
CA GLU A 186 -11.41 10.50 4.24
C GLU A 186 -12.44 11.06 3.24
N LEU A 187 -12.98 10.23 2.36
CA LEU A 187 -14.07 10.60 1.45
C LEU A 187 -15.39 10.83 2.24
N GLN A 188 -15.75 9.90 3.13
CA GLN A 188 -16.97 10.01 3.95
C GLN A 188 -17.00 11.30 4.80
N LYS A 189 -15.87 11.69 5.42
CA LYS A 189 -15.73 12.94 6.19
C LYS A 189 -16.01 14.19 5.36
N ARG A 190 -15.87 14.10 4.03
CA ARG A 190 -16.08 15.19 3.07
C ARG A 190 -17.46 15.13 2.39
N GLY A 191 -18.39 14.39 2.98
CA GLY A 191 -19.76 14.28 2.47
C GLY A 191 -19.89 13.37 1.25
N CYS A 192 -18.92 12.47 1.01
CA CYS A 192 -19.04 11.50 -0.08
C CYS A 192 -19.66 10.19 0.41
N THR A 193 -20.74 9.76 -0.25
CA THR A 193 -21.18 8.36 -0.20
C THR A 193 -20.29 7.56 -1.15
N VAL A 194 -19.59 6.57 -0.62
CA VAL A 194 -18.60 5.78 -1.36
C VAL A 194 -19.15 4.40 -1.68
N THR A 195 -19.25 4.08 -2.96
CA THR A 195 -19.52 2.71 -3.43
C THR A 195 -18.20 2.05 -3.77
N VAL A 196 -17.78 1.10 -2.97
CA VAL A 196 -16.58 0.28 -3.21
C VAL A 196 -16.96 -0.79 -4.22
N LEU A 197 -16.23 -0.87 -5.31
CA LEU A 197 -16.47 -1.75 -6.46
C LEU A 197 -15.30 -2.71 -6.67
N PRO A 198 -15.56 -3.97 -7.05
CA PRO A 198 -14.50 -4.89 -7.43
C PRO A 198 -13.60 -4.35 -8.54
N ALA A 199 -12.31 -4.74 -8.52
CA ALA A 199 -11.33 -4.38 -9.56
C ALA A 199 -11.75 -4.81 -10.98
N THR A 200 -12.68 -5.75 -11.10
CA THR A 200 -13.22 -6.28 -12.36
C THR A 200 -14.42 -5.51 -12.87
N THR A 201 -14.89 -4.47 -12.17
CA THR A 201 -16.05 -3.66 -12.60
C THR A 201 -15.71 -2.92 -13.90
N SER A 202 -16.63 -2.97 -14.87
CA SER A 202 -16.42 -2.34 -16.17
C SER A 202 -16.60 -0.82 -16.09
N ALA A 203 -15.91 -0.09 -16.97
CA ALA A 203 -16.10 1.36 -17.11
C ALA A 203 -17.54 1.73 -17.49
N GLU A 204 -18.24 0.88 -18.23
CA GLU A 204 -19.64 1.08 -18.61
C GLU A 204 -20.57 1.02 -17.38
N ASP A 205 -20.39 0.02 -16.52
CA ASP A 205 -21.18 -0.12 -15.29
C ASP A 205 -20.93 1.07 -14.35
N ILE A 206 -19.66 1.51 -14.22
CA ILE A 206 -19.29 2.67 -13.41
C ILE A 206 -19.98 3.93 -13.94
N LEU A 207 -19.89 4.20 -15.24
CA LEU A 207 -20.50 5.39 -15.84
C LEU A 207 -22.04 5.33 -15.81
N THR A 208 -22.63 4.14 -15.89
CA THR A 208 -24.10 3.96 -15.77
C THR A 208 -24.60 4.27 -14.35
N SER A 209 -23.77 4.07 -13.33
CA SER A 209 -24.12 4.45 -11.95
C SER A 209 -24.07 5.97 -11.69
N ASP A 210 -23.66 6.77 -12.69
CA ASP A 210 -23.58 8.23 -12.68
C ASP A 210 -22.90 8.81 -11.42
N PRO A 211 -21.62 8.43 -11.14
CA PRO A 211 -20.91 8.96 -10.00
C PRO A 211 -20.40 10.39 -10.27
N ASP A 212 -20.33 11.22 -9.23
CA ASP A 212 -19.68 12.54 -9.31
C ASP A 212 -18.16 12.43 -9.49
N GLY A 213 -17.56 11.33 -9.02
CA GLY A 213 -16.13 11.06 -9.16
C GLY A 213 -15.76 9.60 -9.01
N VAL A 214 -14.59 9.25 -9.53
CA VAL A 214 -14.01 7.89 -9.43
C VAL A 214 -12.70 7.95 -8.65
N MET A 215 -12.61 7.15 -7.59
CA MET A 215 -11.41 6.94 -6.79
C MET A 215 -10.74 5.63 -7.20
N LEU A 216 -9.44 5.68 -7.53
CA LEU A 216 -8.63 4.51 -7.79
C LEU A 216 -7.75 4.24 -6.57
N SER A 217 -7.98 3.12 -5.90
CA SER A 217 -7.30 2.80 -4.64
C SER A 217 -5.83 2.44 -4.82
N ASN A 218 -5.13 2.35 -3.70
CA ASN A 218 -3.87 1.64 -3.57
C ASN A 218 -4.04 0.13 -3.82
N GLY A 219 -2.92 -0.60 -3.92
CA GLY A 219 -2.94 -2.05 -4.05
C GLY A 219 -1.54 -2.64 -4.22
N PRO A 220 -1.44 -3.99 -4.20
CA PRO A 220 -0.20 -4.74 -4.32
C PRO A 220 0.21 -5.04 -5.78
N GLY A 221 1.44 -5.51 -5.94
CA GLY A 221 1.93 -6.18 -7.14
C GLY A 221 2.53 -5.27 -8.21
N ASP A 222 2.74 -5.83 -9.38
CA ASP A 222 3.21 -5.12 -10.55
C ASP A 222 2.04 -4.43 -11.27
N PRO A 223 2.05 -3.10 -11.45
CA PRO A 223 0.97 -2.41 -12.15
C PRO A 223 0.77 -2.91 -13.59
N ALA A 224 1.82 -3.33 -14.28
CA ALA A 224 1.74 -3.78 -15.68
C ALA A 224 0.98 -5.11 -15.86
N GLU A 225 0.81 -5.91 -14.81
CA GLU A 225 0.01 -7.14 -14.86
C GLU A 225 -1.50 -6.87 -14.96
N ASN A 226 -1.96 -5.69 -14.58
CA ASN A 226 -3.37 -5.32 -14.46
C ASN A 226 -3.94 -4.78 -15.78
N VAL A 227 -3.77 -5.52 -16.86
CA VAL A 227 -4.14 -5.10 -18.24
C VAL A 227 -5.63 -4.73 -18.34
N TYR A 228 -6.51 -5.53 -17.73
CA TYR A 228 -7.95 -5.25 -17.76
C TYR A 228 -8.28 -3.92 -17.08
N GLN A 229 -7.73 -3.68 -15.89
CA GLN A 229 -7.96 -2.46 -15.10
C GLN A 229 -7.44 -1.23 -15.85
N ILE A 230 -6.27 -1.32 -16.47
CA ILE A 230 -5.68 -0.25 -17.30
C ILE A 230 -6.63 0.12 -18.44
N GLU A 231 -7.18 -0.86 -19.15
CA GLU A 231 -8.14 -0.62 -20.25
C GLU A 231 -9.48 -0.01 -19.75
N GLN A 232 -9.96 -0.37 -18.55
CA GLN A 232 -11.14 0.27 -17.99
C GLN A 232 -10.86 1.72 -17.58
N ILE A 233 -9.73 2.00 -16.93
CA ILE A 233 -9.30 3.36 -16.56
C ILE A 233 -9.20 4.24 -17.82
N LYS A 234 -8.61 3.73 -18.90
CA LYS A 234 -8.52 4.44 -20.18
C LYS A 234 -9.87 4.89 -20.71
N LYS A 235 -10.92 4.07 -20.52
CA LYS A 235 -12.28 4.42 -20.93
C LYS A 235 -12.95 5.46 -20.01
N LEU A 236 -12.52 5.58 -18.76
CA LEU A 236 -13.04 6.53 -17.78
C LEU A 236 -12.38 7.92 -17.88
N LEU A 237 -11.11 7.97 -18.28
CA LEU A 237 -10.34 9.21 -18.40
C LEU A 237 -11.05 10.25 -19.28
N GLY A 238 -11.18 11.48 -18.77
CA GLY A 238 -11.85 12.61 -19.42
C GLY A 238 -13.39 12.61 -19.31
N LYS A 239 -14.00 11.51 -18.83
CA LYS A 239 -15.46 11.40 -18.72
C LYS A 239 -15.99 11.79 -17.34
N VAL A 240 -15.25 11.47 -16.30
CA VAL A 240 -15.58 11.71 -14.90
C VAL A 240 -14.34 12.20 -14.14
N PRO A 241 -14.48 13.07 -13.12
CA PRO A 241 -13.38 13.43 -12.22
C PRO A 241 -12.73 12.21 -11.58
N MET A 242 -11.38 12.12 -11.59
CA MET A 242 -10.68 10.97 -11.06
C MET A 242 -9.53 11.35 -10.13
N PHE A 243 -9.38 10.57 -9.06
CA PHE A 243 -8.22 10.63 -8.16
C PHE A 243 -7.63 9.23 -7.96
N GLY A 244 -6.32 9.06 -8.17
CA GLY A 244 -5.62 7.79 -8.03
C GLY A 244 -4.52 7.84 -6.96
N ILE A 245 -4.46 6.82 -6.10
CA ILE A 245 -3.47 6.68 -5.03
C ILE A 245 -2.62 5.42 -5.27
N CYS A 246 -1.30 5.55 -5.19
CA CYS A 246 -0.30 4.48 -5.22
C CYS A 246 -0.47 3.59 -6.47
N LEU A 247 -1.06 2.38 -6.37
CA LEU A 247 -1.35 1.56 -7.56
C LEU A 247 -2.28 2.29 -8.53
N GLY A 248 -3.30 3.01 -8.03
CA GLY A 248 -4.18 3.82 -8.87
C GLY A 248 -3.46 4.90 -9.66
N HIS A 249 -2.39 5.51 -9.10
CA HIS A 249 -1.51 6.42 -9.82
C HIS A 249 -0.76 5.70 -10.95
N GLN A 250 -0.18 4.54 -10.68
CA GLN A 250 0.59 3.77 -11.65
C GLN A 250 -0.30 3.26 -12.80
N LEU A 251 -1.49 2.72 -12.48
CA LEU A 251 -2.46 2.27 -13.49
C LEU A 251 -2.96 3.42 -14.37
N THR A 252 -3.18 4.60 -13.79
CA THR A 252 -3.58 5.80 -14.54
C THR A 252 -2.47 6.23 -15.49
N ALA A 253 -1.22 6.22 -15.06
CA ALA A 253 -0.09 6.54 -15.92
C ALA A 253 0.03 5.57 -17.10
N LEU A 254 -0.13 4.26 -16.86
CA LEU A 254 -0.14 3.24 -17.92
C LEU A 254 -1.34 3.43 -18.87
N ALA A 255 -2.53 3.72 -18.36
CA ALA A 255 -3.73 4.00 -19.16
C ALA A 255 -3.56 5.26 -20.05
N ALA A 256 -2.80 6.25 -19.58
CA ALA A 256 -2.44 7.47 -20.31
C ALA A 256 -1.25 7.29 -21.26
N GLY A 257 -0.72 6.08 -21.43
CA GLY A 257 0.38 5.74 -22.35
C GLY A 257 1.78 5.89 -21.76
N GLY A 258 1.91 6.14 -20.44
CA GLY A 258 3.18 6.16 -19.72
C GLY A 258 3.74 4.76 -19.46
N LYS A 259 4.83 4.69 -18.72
CA LYS A 259 5.53 3.46 -18.33
C LYS A 259 5.80 3.44 -16.84
N THR A 260 5.95 2.23 -16.30
CA THR A 260 6.38 1.98 -14.92
C THR A 260 7.65 1.12 -14.90
N TYR A 261 8.39 1.19 -13.80
CA TYR A 261 9.58 0.37 -13.58
C TYR A 261 9.69 -0.06 -12.12
N LYS A 262 10.34 -1.20 -11.87
CA LYS A 262 10.58 -1.71 -10.51
C LYS A 262 11.75 -0.94 -9.88
N LEU A 263 11.52 -0.40 -8.68
CA LEU A 263 12.56 0.20 -7.85
C LEU A 263 13.43 -0.90 -7.21
N LYS A 264 14.69 -0.59 -6.94
CA LYS A 264 15.63 -1.55 -6.36
C LYS A 264 15.14 -2.16 -5.04
N TYR A 265 14.61 -1.33 -4.12
CA TYR A 265 14.06 -1.76 -2.84
C TYR A 265 12.76 -1.03 -2.46
N GLY A 266 12.26 -0.14 -3.32
CA GLY A 266 11.02 0.61 -3.13
C GLY A 266 11.12 1.72 -2.08
N HIS A 267 10.04 2.49 -1.96
CA HIS A 267 9.86 3.48 -0.89
C HIS A 267 8.84 2.94 0.10
N ARG A 268 9.28 2.68 1.35
CA ARG A 268 8.42 2.19 2.43
C ARG A 268 8.78 2.88 3.73
N GLY A 269 7.81 3.58 4.31
CA GLY A 269 7.96 4.32 5.55
C GLY A 269 7.06 5.55 5.60
N VAL A 270 7.09 6.24 6.74
CA VAL A 270 6.24 7.39 7.04
C VAL A 270 6.97 8.73 7.00
N ASN A 271 8.17 8.75 6.41
CA ASN A 271 9.09 9.90 6.42
C ASN A 271 9.71 10.18 5.04
N GLN A 272 8.97 9.90 3.97
CA GLN A 272 9.43 10.15 2.61
C GLN A 272 9.14 11.60 2.21
N PRO A 273 10.18 12.40 1.88
CA PRO A 273 9.99 13.79 1.50
C PRO A 273 9.57 13.90 0.03
N VAL A 274 8.47 14.59 -0.21
CA VAL A 274 7.92 14.82 -1.55
C VAL A 274 7.82 16.31 -1.82
N ARG A 275 8.43 16.77 -2.88
CA ARG A 275 8.41 18.18 -3.31
C ARG A 275 7.26 18.42 -4.27
N ASP A 276 6.47 19.46 -4.02
CA ASP A 276 5.57 20.05 -4.98
C ASP A 276 6.42 20.72 -6.10
N VAL A 277 6.27 20.24 -7.34
CA VAL A 277 7.08 20.70 -8.47
C VAL A 277 6.68 22.12 -8.90
N ASN A 278 5.42 22.48 -8.73
CA ASN A 278 4.86 23.79 -9.11
C ASN A 278 4.88 24.79 -7.95
N GLY A 279 5.19 24.33 -6.74
CA GLY A 279 5.20 25.10 -5.50
C GLY A 279 6.58 25.19 -4.85
N VAL A 280 6.59 25.70 -3.62
CA VAL A 280 7.81 25.86 -2.81
C VAL A 280 7.85 24.89 -1.63
N ARG A 281 6.85 24.02 -1.51
CA ARG A 281 6.69 23.14 -0.34
C ARG A 281 7.27 21.77 -0.58
N THR A 282 7.83 21.21 0.49
CA THR A 282 8.15 19.78 0.62
C THR A 282 7.27 19.24 1.73
N PHE A 283 6.56 18.15 1.43
CA PHE A 283 5.72 17.43 2.37
C PHE A 283 6.45 16.17 2.83
N ILE A 284 6.23 15.76 4.07
CA ILE A 284 6.65 14.44 4.52
C ILE A 284 5.46 13.50 4.35
N THR A 285 5.68 12.39 3.65
CA THR A 285 4.61 11.49 3.23
C THR A 285 4.82 10.07 3.72
N SER A 286 3.73 9.33 3.80
CA SER A 286 3.72 7.89 3.99
C SER A 286 3.74 7.18 2.63
N GLN A 287 4.60 6.17 2.46
CA GLN A 287 4.75 5.45 1.20
C GLN A 287 4.90 3.96 1.44
N ASN A 288 4.37 3.17 0.52
CA ASN A 288 4.55 1.72 0.43
C ASN A 288 4.41 1.28 -1.03
N HIS A 289 5.47 1.38 -1.80
CA HIS A 289 5.47 0.92 -3.20
C HIS A 289 6.81 0.39 -3.65
N GLY A 290 6.78 -0.60 -4.54
CA GLY A 290 7.97 -1.20 -5.16
C GLY A 290 8.17 -0.78 -6.63
N TYR A 291 7.18 -0.12 -7.22
CA TYR A 291 7.21 0.38 -8.60
C TYR A 291 7.03 1.88 -8.62
N ALA A 292 7.51 2.53 -9.67
CA ALA A 292 7.36 3.95 -9.89
C ALA A 292 7.00 4.23 -11.35
N VAL A 293 6.38 5.38 -11.60
CA VAL A 293 6.11 5.87 -12.95
C VAL A 293 7.38 6.51 -13.50
N ASP A 294 7.71 6.19 -14.74
CA ASP A 294 8.76 6.86 -15.51
C ASP A 294 8.24 8.21 -16.00
N SER A 295 8.67 9.29 -15.34
CA SER A 295 8.24 10.67 -15.65
C SER A 295 8.51 11.09 -17.09
N ASP A 296 9.59 10.58 -17.69
CA ASP A 296 9.98 10.93 -19.06
C ASP A 296 9.06 10.25 -20.11
N SER A 297 8.32 9.21 -19.69
CA SER A 297 7.37 8.52 -20.56
C SER A 297 5.99 9.20 -20.66
N ILE A 298 5.70 10.20 -19.81
CA ILE A 298 4.39 10.84 -19.71
C ILE A 298 4.18 11.76 -20.91
N GLN A 299 3.18 11.44 -21.74
CA GLN A 299 2.84 12.24 -22.91
C GLN A 299 1.64 13.16 -22.67
N THR A 300 0.71 12.72 -21.82
CA THR A 300 -0.50 13.47 -21.44
C THR A 300 -0.48 13.68 -19.93
N GLY A 301 -0.40 14.92 -19.50
CA GLY A 301 -0.26 15.24 -18.08
C GLY A 301 1.05 15.94 -17.77
N ARG A 302 1.19 16.38 -16.54
CA ARG A 302 2.37 17.08 -16.03
C ARG A 302 2.74 16.56 -14.65
N LEU A 303 4.04 16.44 -14.39
CA LEU A 303 4.54 16.09 -13.07
C LEU A 303 4.09 17.15 -12.05
N SER A 304 3.42 16.72 -10.99
CA SER A 304 2.98 17.59 -9.89
C SER A 304 3.80 17.39 -8.62
N PHE A 305 4.26 16.17 -8.36
CA PHE A 305 5.07 15.84 -7.19
C PHE A 305 6.27 14.97 -7.58
N ALA A 306 7.42 15.22 -6.93
CA ALA A 306 8.63 14.41 -7.08
C ALA A 306 9.26 14.11 -5.71
N ASN A 307 9.81 12.91 -5.54
CA ASN A 307 10.55 12.55 -4.35
C ASN A 307 11.79 13.45 -4.20
N ALA A 308 11.97 14.06 -3.04
CA ALA A 308 13.06 15.00 -2.82
C ALA A 308 14.43 14.32 -2.67
N ASN A 309 14.48 13.00 -2.43
CA ASN A 309 15.73 12.26 -2.26
C ASN A 309 16.31 11.77 -3.59
N ASP A 310 15.46 11.25 -4.51
CA ASP A 310 15.93 10.58 -5.71
C ASP A 310 15.24 11.06 -7.00
N GLY A 311 14.26 11.98 -6.89
CA GLY A 311 13.56 12.53 -8.06
C GLY A 311 12.47 11.65 -8.65
N THR A 312 12.16 10.50 -8.06
CA THR A 312 11.08 9.60 -8.49
C THR A 312 9.76 10.35 -8.63
N CYS A 313 8.97 10.01 -9.65
CA CYS A 313 7.64 10.57 -9.88
C CYS A 313 6.72 10.21 -8.70
N GLU A 314 6.17 11.23 -8.06
CA GLU A 314 5.30 11.09 -6.89
C GLU A 314 3.88 11.62 -7.13
N GLY A 315 3.62 12.21 -8.29
CA GLY A 315 2.29 12.64 -8.65
C GLY A 315 2.23 13.28 -10.03
N ILE A 316 1.07 13.14 -10.67
CA ILE A 316 0.80 13.65 -12.01
C ILE A 316 -0.58 14.29 -12.03
N ASP A 317 -0.66 15.48 -12.63
CA ASP A 317 -1.91 16.11 -13.00
C ASP A 317 -2.21 15.84 -14.48
N TYR A 318 -3.45 15.52 -14.78
CA TYR A 318 -3.98 15.28 -16.13
C TYR A 318 -5.16 16.24 -16.40
N PRO A 319 -4.93 17.55 -16.62
CA PRO A 319 -6.01 18.55 -16.71
C PRO A 319 -7.05 18.21 -17.78
N ASP A 320 -6.58 17.86 -18.99
CA ASP A 320 -7.45 17.53 -20.12
C ASP A 320 -8.26 16.23 -19.90
N LEU A 321 -7.85 15.40 -18.93
CA LEU A 321 -8.48 14.13 -18.60
C LEU A 321 -9.25 14.20 -17.28
N LYS A 322 -9.38 15.36 -16.65
CA LYS A 322 -10.06 15.58 -15.36
C LYS A 322 -9.56 14.62 -14.27
N ALA A 323 -8.25 14.35 -14.22
CA ALA A 323 -7.67 13.41 -13.29
C ALA A 323 -6.39 13.95 -12.66
N PHE A 324 -6.14 13.59 -11.41
CA PHE A 324 -4.83 13.72 -10.79
C PHE A 324 -4.51 12.50 -9.93
N THR A 325 -3.23 12.25 -9.73
CA THR A 325 -2.79 11.03 -9.05
C THR A 325 -1.57 11.28 -8.20
N VAL A 326 -1.42 10.52 -7.11
CA VAL A 326 -0.24 10.57 -6.25
C VAL A 326 0.26 9.17 -5.93
N GLN A 327 1.59 9.02 -5.84
CA GLN A 327 2.25 7.76 -5.50
C GLN A 327 2.21 7.47 -4.00
N PHE A 328 2.29 8.50 -3.19
CA PHE A 328 2.22 8.43 -1.73
C PHE A 328 0.78 8.29 -1.22
N HIS A 329 0.64 8.10 0.10
CA HIS A 329 -0.63 7.85 0.77
C HIS A 329 -1.12 9.07 1.56
N PRO A 330 -1.99 9.93 1.00
CA PRO A 330 -2.54 11.11 1.70
C PRO A 330 -3.55 10.74 2.79
N GLU A 331 -4.11 9.53 2.74
CA GLU A 331 -5.03 8.97 3.73
C GLU A 331 -4.32 8.43 4.97
N ALA A 332 -2.99 8.25 4.94
CA ALA A 332 -2.25 7.56 5.98
C ALA A 332 -2.48 8.17 7.35
N CYS A 333 -2.82 7.32 8.32
CA CYS A 333 -3.01 7.75 9.71
C CYS A 333 -1.76 7.55 10.58
N THR A 334 -0.77 6.83 10.10
CA THR A 334 0.56 6.77 10.66
C THR A 334 1.49 7.66 9.86
N GLY A 335 1.99 8.71 10.47
CA GLY A 335 2.81 9.71 9.81
C GLY A 335 2.11 11.07 9.70
N PRO A 336 2.74 12.02 9.02
CA PRO A 336 2.20 13.35 8.82
C PRO A 336 0.92 13.34 7.98
N LYS A 337 -0.03 14.20 8.35
CA LYS A 337 -1.30 14.38 7.64
C LYS A 337 -1.28 15.59 6.70
N ASP A 338 -0.11 16.07 6.34
CA ASP A 338 0.08 17.33 5.60
C ASP A 338 -0.50 17.28 4.19
N THR A 339 -0.74 16.09 3.64
CA THR A 339 -1.24 15.89 2.28
C THR A 339 -2.72 15.53 2.20
N SER A 340 -3.45 15.53 3.33
CA SER A 340 -4.90 15.23 3.34
C SER A 340 -5.74 16.21 2.51
N PHE A 341 -5.25 17.43 2.25
CA PHE A 341 -5.89 18.41 1.36
C PHE A 341 -6.12 17.90 -0.07
N LEU A 342 -5.44 16.83 -0.48
CA LEU A 342 -5.66 16.22 -1.80
C LEU A 342 -7.07 15.62 -1.94
N PHE A 343 -7.67 15.18 -0.86
CA PHE A 343 -9.08 14.78 -0.86
C PHE A 343 -10.00 16.00 -1.03
N ASP A 344 -9.64 17.17 -0.48
CA ASP A 344 -10.39 18.42 -0.70
C ASP A 344 -10.26 18.87 -2.16
N ARG A 345 -9.05 18.72 -2.75
CA ARG A 345 -8.82 18.95 -4.18
C ARG A 345 -9.69 18.05 -5.07
N PHE A 346 -9.88 16.78 -4.68
CA PHE A 346 -10.78 15.87 -5.41
C PHE A 346 -12.24 16.31 -5.30
N VAL A 347 -12.68 16.73 -4.14
CA VAL A 347 -14.04 17.32 -3.95
C VAL A 347 -14.21 18.56 -4.81
N ASP A 348 -13.22 19.44 -4.88
CA ASP A 348 -13.30 20.64 -5.71
C ASP A 348 -13.31 20.31 -7.21
N LEU A 349 -12.59 19.28 -7.64
CA LEU A 349 -12.64 18.77 -9.01
C LEU A 349 -14.05 18.25 -9.37
N MET A 350 -14.72 17.53 -8.46
CA MET A 350 -16.12 17.08 -8.63
C MET A 350 -17.12 18.24 -8.72
N LYS A 351 -16.83 19.40 -8.10
CA LYS A 351 -17.62 20.63 -8.24
C LYS A 351 -17.41 21.35 -9.57
N GLY A 352 -16.55 20.85 -10.44
CA GLY A 352 -16.19 21.52 -11.69
C GLY A 352 -14.97 22.44 -11.59
N GLY A 353 -14.15 22.30 -10.55
CA GLY A 353 -12.87 22.98 -10.42
C GLY A 353 -11.85 22.53 -11.46
N GLU A 354 -10.83 23.34 -11.71
CA GLU A 354 -9.71 23.05 -12.62
C GLU A 354 -8.50 22.49 -11.83
N LEU A 355 -7.64 21.70 -12.53
CA LEU A 355 -6.41 21.09 -11.98
C LEU A 355 -5.18 21.99 -12.15
#